data_f8d44d1789efbc099604f27db0811862
#
_entry.id   f8d44d1789efbc099604f27db0811862
#
_cell.length_a   1.000
_cell.length_b   1.000
_cell.length_c   1.000
_cell.angle_alpha   90.00
_cell.angle_beta   90.00
_cell.angle_gamma   90.00
#
_symmetry.space_group_name_H-M   'P 1'
#
loop_
_entity.id
_entity.type
_entity.pdbx_description
1 polymer ?
#
loop_
_entity_poly.entity_id
_entity_poly.type
_entity_poly.pdbx_seq_one_letter_code
_entity_poly.pdbx_strand_id
1 'polypeptide(L)'
;MSINISLLLHDIRSTQNVGSIMRSADCFGVKHIYFSGYTPYPLIQNDTRLPHLAKKINSRIAKTALGAETSIPFSVYNYEPDAVSAANKAGFKQFVCLEQDPASIPINKYNTNLDLLLAVGNELNGVSFWTRQNAHAILEIAQFGKKESLNVSNATAIALYALTNMHP
;
A
#
# COMPACT_ATOMS: atom_id res chain seq x y z
N MET A 1 21.81 -7.19 2.26
CA MET A 1 21.34 -5.81 2.49
C MET A 1 19.82 -5.84 2.51
N SER A 2 19.19 -5.26 3.53
CA SER A 2 17.73 -5.14 3.58
C SER A 2 17.24 -4.18 2.49
N ILE A 3 16.20 -4.57 1.75
CA ILE A 3 15.53 -3.68 0.78
C ILE A 3 14.66 -2.66 1.50
N ASN A 4 14.51 -1.47 0.94
CA ASN A 4 13.50 -0.52 1.39
C ASN A 4 12.16 -0.81 0.71
N ILE A 5 11.08 -0.71 1.47
CA ILE A 5 9.72 -0.89 0.95
C ILE A 5 8.95 0.40 1.12
N SER A 6 8.21 0.79 0.08
CA SER A 6 7.16 1.80 0.12
C SER A 6 5.84 1.22 -0.36
N LEU A 7 4.74 1.84 0.01
CA LEU A 7 3.40 1.40 -0.37
C LEU A 7 2.75 2.38 -1.34
N LEU A 8 2.00 1.85 -2.30
CA LEU A 8 1.01 2.57 -3.09
C LEU A 8 -0.38 2.08 -2.70
N LEU A 9 -1.20 2.96 -2.13
CA LEU A 9 -2.59 2.69 -1.79
C LEU A 9 -3.48 3.38 -2.84
N HIS A 10 -4.06 2.59 -3.76
CA HIS A 10 -4.90 3.10 -4.83
C HIS A 10 -6.35 2.69 -4.64
N ASP A 11 -7.24 3.68 -4.61
CA ASP A 11 -8.69 3.50 -4.51
C ASP A 11 -9.17 2.66 -3.31
N ILE A 12 -8.43 2.69 -2.19
CA ILE A 12 -8.88 2.09 -0.93
C ILE A 12 -10.09 2.89 -0.41
N ARG A 13 -11.18 2.19 -0.05
CA ARG A 13 -12.43 2.83 0.37
C ARG A 13 -12.48 3.11 1.87
N SER A 14 -11.97 2.19 2.66
CA SER A 14 -12.15 2.19 4.11
C SER A 14 -11.05 2.97 4.82
N THR A 15 -11.43 4.01 5.57
CA THR A 15 -10.52 4.72 6.49
C THR A 15 -9.92 3.79 7.55
N GLN A 16 -10.65 2.74 7.95
CA GLN A 16 -10.17 1.74 8.92
C GLN A 16 -9.07 0.88 8.30
N ASN A 17 -9.24 0.45 7.04
CA ASN A 17 -8.19 -0.29 6.32
C ASN A 17 -6.94 0.57 6.14
N VAL A 18 -7.10 1.83 5.74
CA VAL A 18 -5.98 2.77 5.62
C VAL A 18 -5.22 2.89 6.95
N GLY A 19 -5.90 3.14 8.06
CA GLY A 19 -5.25 3.23 9.36
C GLY A 19 -4.55 1.93 9.78
N SER A 20 -5.17 0.78 9.55
CA SER A 20 -4.56 -0.54 9.82
C SER A 20 -3.33 -0.79 8.96
N ILE A 21 -3.38 -0.39 7.68
CA ILE A 21 -2.23 -0.49 6.78
C ILE A 21 -1.09 0.42 7.27
N MET A 22 -1.39 1.67 7.63
CA MET A 22 -0.38 2.60 8.17
C MET A 22 0.29 2.03 9.43
N ARG A 23 -0.49 1.44 10.34
CA ARG A 23 0.06 0.80 11.53
C ARG A 23 1.01 -0.36 11.19
N SER A 24 0.60 -1.25 10.28
CA SER A 24 1.46 -2.34 9.82
C SER A 24 2.71 -1.81 9.12
N ALA A 25 2.55 -0.77 8.29
CA ALA A 25 3.64 -0.13 7.58
C ALA A 25 4.70 0.45 8.54
N ASP A 26 4.26 1.10 9.63
CA ASP A 26 5.16 1.59 10.68
C ASP A 26 5.92 0.44 11.35
N CYS A 27 5.22 -0.62 11.74
CA CYS A 27 5.82 -1.80 12.36
C CYS A 27 6.90 -2.48 11.49
N PHE A 28 6.72 -2.47 10.17
CA PHE A 28 7.65 -3.08 9.22
C PHE A 28 8.65 -2.10 8.59
N GLY A 29 8.71 -0.86 9.06
CA GLY A 29 9.71 0.13 8.64
C GLY A 29 9.54 0.61 7.19
N VAL A 30 8.30 0.65 6.69
CA VAL A 30 7.95 1.21 5.38
C VAL A 30 8.44 2.65 5.29
N LYS A 31 9.08 3.01 4.18
CA LYS A 31 9.75 4.30 4.04
C LYS A 31 8.80 5.43 3.65
N HIS A 32 7.77 5.14 2.86
CA HIS A 32 6.82 6.13 2.39
C HIS A 32 5.51 5.48 1.96
N ILE A 33 4.40 6.19 2.11
CA ILE A 33 3.08 5.77 1.59
C ILE A 33 2.64 6.77 0.52
N TYR A 34 2.35 6.27 -0.67
CA TYR A 34 1.77 7.02 -1.78
C TYR A 34 0.27 6.73 -1.82
N PHE A 35 -0.54 7.74 -1.54
CA PHE A 35 -1.98 7.65 -1.70
C PHE A 35 -2.38 8.10 -3.10
N SER A 36 -3.28 7.39 -3.76
CA SER A 36 -3.80 7.80 -5.06
C SER A 36 -5.27 7.48 -5.25
N GLY A 37 -5.88 8.13 -6.25
CA GLY A 37 -7.30 8.04 -6.53
C GLY A 37 -8.15 8.63 -5.39
N TYR A 38 -9.21 7.93 -5.01
CA TYR A 38 -10.08 8.36 -3.91
C TYR A 38 -9.71 7.78 -2.53
N THR A 39 -8.51 7.20 -2.39
CA THR A 39 -8.04 6.68 -1.10
C THR A 39 -8.07 7.79 -0.04
N PRO A 40 -8.76 7.59 1.11
CA PRO A 40 -8.73 8.56 2.19
C PRO A 40 -7.33 8.63 2.80
N TYR A 41 -6.89 9.84 3.14
CA TYR A 41 -5.56 10.10 3.71
C TYR A 41 -5.64 11.02 4.94
N PRO A 42 -4.63 10.99 5.84
CA PRO A 42 -4.58 11.85 7.03
C PRO A 42 -4.56 13.34 6.65
N LEU A 43 -4.64 14.22 7.67
CA LEU A 43 -4.49 15.66 7.46
C LEU A 43 -3.10 15.99 6.90
N ILE A 44 -3.07 16.92 5.95
CA ILE A 44 -1.84 17.48 5.39
C ILE A 44 -1.77 18.98 5.64
N GLN A 45 -0.56 19.54 5.59
CA GLN A 45 -0.38 20.98 5.61
C GLN A 45 -1.01 21.60 4.35
N ASN A 46 -1.76 22.70 4.53
CA ASN A 46 -2.52 23.36 3.45
C ASN A 46 -3.55 22.44 2.77
N ASP A 47 -4.25 21.63 3.56
CA ASP A 47 -5.28 20.71 3.08
C ASP A 47 -6.40 21.46 2.35
N THR A 48 -6.63 21.12 1.08
CA THR A 48 -7.66 21.77 0.26
C THR A 48 -9.05 21.15 0.42
N ARG A 49 -9.17 20.05 1.15
CA ARG A 49 -10.46 19.44 1.48
C ARG A 49 -11.24 20.32 2.45
N LEU A 50 -12.58 20.18 2.45
CA LEU A 50 -13.41 20.86 3.45
C LEU A 50 -12.94 20.51 4.87
N PRO A 51 -12.64 21.50 5.75
CA PRO A 51 -11.96 21.26 7.03
C PRO A 51 -12.65 20.23 7.93
N HIS A 52 -13.99 20.24 7.98
CA HIS A 52 -14.74 19.29 8.79
C HIS A 52 -14.67 17.85 8.24
N LEU A 53 -14.62 17.69 6.90
CA LEU A 53 -14.45 16.37 6.27
C LEU A 53 -13.02 15.84 6.47
N ALA A 54 -12.02 16.68 6.25
CA ALA A 54 -10.61 16.31 6.46
C ALA A 54 -10.36 15.87 7.92
N LYS A 55 -10.85 16.62 8.91
CA LYS A 55 -10.77 16.26 10.33
C LYS A 55 -11.49 14.95 10.63
N LYS A 56 -12.69 14.72 10.07
CA LYS A 56 -13.46 13.49 10.26
C LYS A 56 -12.74 12.28 9.68
N ILE A 57 -12.17 12.40 8.48
CA ILE A 57 -11.38 11.33 7.83
C ILE A 57 -10.14 11.02 8.68
N ASN A 58 -9.37 12.04 9.06
CA ASN A 58 -8.19 11.89 9.90
C ASN A 58 -8.51 11.18 11.22
N SER A 59 -9.56 11.61 11.93
CA SER A 59 -9.99 10.96 13.17
C SER A 59 -10.37 9.49 12.99
N ARG A 60 -10.96 9.12 11.84
CA ARG A 60 -11.29 7.73 11.53
C ARG A 60 -10.06 6.88 11.23
N ILE A 61 -9.10 7.44 10.50
CA ILE A 61 -7.81 6.78 10.21
C ILE A 61 -7.04 6.58 11.51
N ALA A 62 -6.92 7.61 12.35
CA ALA A 62 -6.18 7.58 13.62
C ALA A 62 -6.68 6.49 14.58
N LYS A 63 -7.98 6.13 14.54
CA LYS A 63 -8.55 5.06 15.39
C LYS A 63 -7.89 3.70 15.20
N THR A 64 -7.41 3.40 13.99
CA THR A 64 -6.75 2.12 13.68
C THR A 64 -5.25 2.28 13.42
N ALA A 65 -4.80 3.46 13.03
CA ALA A 65 -3.39 3.78 12.83
C ALA A 65 -2.62 3.91 14.15
N LEU A 66 -3.28 4.38 15.23
CA LEU A 66 -2.72 4.51 16.59
C LEU A 66 -1.40 5.29 16.63
N GLY A 67 -1.32 6.41 15.89
CA GLY A 67 -0.16 7.28 15.81
C GLY A 67 0.65 7.11 14.52
N ALA A 68 0.55 5.99 13.81
CA ALA A 68 1.28 5.76 12.57
C ALA A 68 0.93 6.77 11.47
N GLU A 69 -0.26 7.39 11.53
CA GLU A 69 -0.65 8.47 10.63
C GLU A 69 0.18 9.75 10.76
N THR A 70 0.95 9.87 11.82
CA THR A 70 1.86 11.00 12.06
C THR A 70 3.33 10.64 11.94
N SER A 71 3.69 9.34 11.99
CA SER A 71 5.08 8.87 11.97
C SER A 71 5.58 8.54 10.57
N ILE A 72 4.72 7.99 9.69
CA ILE A 72 5.14 7.60 8.35
C ILE A 72 4.98 8.75 7.37
N PRO A 73 6.04 9.11 6.62
CA PRO A 73 5.92 10.08 5.53
C PRO A 73 4.96 9.58 4.45
N PHE A 74 4.14 10.47 3.91
CA PHE A 74 3.25 10.14 2.81
C PHE A 74 3.05 11.30 1.84
N SER A 75 2.57 10.96 0.63
CA SER A 75 2.22 11.91 -0.42
C SER A 75 0.89 11.50 -1.06
N VAL A 76 0.18 12.48 -1.63
CA VAL A 76 -1.14 12.27 -2.23
C VAL A 76 -1.11 12.66 -3.69
N TYR A 77 -1.69 11.82 -4.54
CA TYR A 77 -1.77 11.99 -5.99
C TYR A 77 -3.18 11.72 -6.49
N ASN A 78 -3.58 12.41 -7.54
CA ASN A 78 -4.87 12.13 -8.18
C ASN A 78 -4.85 10.81 -8.97
N TYR A 79 -3.70 10.48 -9.56
CA TYR A 79 -3.54 9.33 -10.43
C TYR A 79 -2.37 8.44 -9.98
N GLU A 80 -2.53 7.13 -10.12
CA GLU A 80 -1.51 6.16 -9.76
C GLU A 80 -0.21 6.27 -10.58
N PRO A 81 -0.22 6.60 -11.90
CA PRO A 81 1.02 6.81 -12.66
C PRO A 81 1.91 7.90 -12.07
N ASP A 82 1.31 8.99 -11.55
CA ASP A 82 2.06 10.10 -10.94
C ASP A 82 2.71 9.65 -9.63
N ALA A 83 2.00 8.86 -8.82
CA ALA A 83 2.51 8.28 -7.59
C ALA A 83 3.68 7.33 -7.87
N VAL A 84 3.55 6.45 -8.85
CA VAL A 84 4.64 5.53 -9.27
C VAL A 84 5.84 6.30 -9.82
N SER A 85 5.60 7.35 -10.62
CA SER A 85 6.69 8.22 -11.11
C SER A 85 7.45 8.89 -9.96
N ALA A 86 6.73 9.38 -8.95
CA ALA A 86 7.34 9.98 -7.77
C ALA A 86 8.16 8.95 -6.97
N ALA A 87 7.64 7.74 -6.78
CA ALA A 87 8.36 6.67 -6.11
C ALA A 87 9.64 6.27 -6.86
N ASN A 88 9.58 6.16 -8.20
CA ASN A 88 10.76 5.89 -9.03
C ASN A 88 11.84 6.97 -8.88
N LYS A 89 11.45 8.26 -8.83
CA LYS A 89 12.37 9.38 -8.57
C LYS A 89 12.98 9.31 -7.17
N ALA A 90 12.24 8.78 -6.20
CA ALA A 90 12.72 8.56 -4.83
C ALA A 90 13.63 7.32 -4.68
N GLY A 91 13.86 6.54 -5.75
CA GLY A 91 14.78 5.42 -5.75
C GLY A 91 14.14 4.03 -5.76
N PHE A 92 12.82 3.92 -5.65
CA PHE A 92 12.10 2.63 -5.71
C PHE A 92 12.05 2.14 -7.16
N LYS A 93 12.83 1.11 -7.49
CA LYS A 93 13.03 0.62 -8.87
C LYS A 93 12.21 -0.62 -9.20
N GLN A 94 11.69 -1.30 -8.20
CA GLN A 94 10.86 -2.48 -8.38
C GLN A 94 9.41 -2.13 -8.02
N PHE A 95 8.55 -2.03 -9.01
CA PHE A 95 7.11 -1.80 -8.83
C PHE A 95 6.39 -3.15 -8.91
N VAL A 96 5.72 -3.56 -7.84
CA VAL A 96 4.94 -4.81 -7.78
C VAL A 96 3.56 -4.53 -7.21
N CYS A 97 2.60 -5.41 -7.47
CA CYS A 97 1.28 -5.32 -6.86
C CYS A 97 0.87 -6.63 -6.19
N LEU A 98 0.01 -6.52 -5.20
CA LEU A 98 -0.55 -7.66 -4.47
C LEU A 98 -1.95 -7.94 -5.00
N GLU A 99 -2.11 -9.05 -5.72
CA GLU A 99 -3.38 -9.44 -6.34
C GLU A 99 -3.39 -10.94 -6.64
N GLN A 100 -4.59 -11.51 -6.74
CA GLN A 100 -4.78 -12.86 -7.30
C GLN A 100 -4.94 -12.75 -8.82
N ASP A 101 -4.02 -13.34 -9.55
CA ASP A 101 -4.01 -13.30 -11.01
C ASP A 101 -3.39 -14.58 -11.56
N PRO A 102 -3.83 -15.11 -12.72
CA PRO A 102 -3.19 -16.29 -13.34
C PRO A 102 -1.69 -16.15 -13.59
N ALA A 103 -1.20 -14.91 -13.70
CA ALA A 103 0.22 -14.61 -13.89
C ALA A 103 0.94 -14.27 -12.56
N SER A 104 0.28 -14.41 -11.41
CA SER A 104 0.86 -14.05 -10.12
C SER A 104 1.95 -15.03 -9.67
N ILE A 105 2.86 -14.51 -8.87
CA ILE A 105 3.94 -15.27 -8.23
C ILE A 105 3.61 -15.39 -6.75
N PRO A 106 3.62 -16.59 -6.15
CA PRO A 106 3.51 -16.72 -4.69
C PRO A 106 4.56 -15.88 -3.99
N ILE A 107 4.11 -15.02 -3.04
CA ILE A 107 4.97 -14.00 -2.43
C ILE A 107 6.23 -14.60 -1.77
N ASN A 108 6.13 -15.81 -1.24
CA ASN A 108 7.25 -16.53 -0.63
C ASN A 108 8.29 -17.06 -1.63
N LYS A 109 8.02 -16.97 -2.95
CA LYS A 109 8.94 -17.32 -4.02
C LYS A 109 9.51 -16.10 -4.74
N TYR A 110 8.97 -14.92 -4.44
CA TYR A 110 9.47 -13.69 -5.03
C TYR A 110 10.77 -13.27 -4.36
N ASN A 111 11.74 -12.85 -5.16
CA ASN A 111 13.02 -12.36 -4.67
C ASN A 111 13.46 -11.12 -5.46
N THR A 112 14.00 -10.14 -4.78
CA THR A 112 14.57 -8.92 -5.38
C THR A 112 15.61 -8.32 -4.44
N ASN A 113 16.61 -7.66 -5.02
CA ASN A 113 17.60 -6.85 -4.29
C ASN A 113 17.40 -5.34 -4.51
N LEU A 114 16.29 -4.96 -5.12
CA LEU A 114 15.96 -3.57 -5.42
C LEU A 114 14.92 -3.04 -4.44
N ASP A 115 15.03 -1.75 -4.12
CA ASP A 115 14.01 -1.05 -3.34
C ASP A 115 12.66 -1.11 -4.05
N LEU A 116 11.62 -1.43 -3.29
CA LEU A 116 10.34 -1.94 -3.78
C LEU A 116 9.19 -0.98 -3.46
N LEU A 117 8.37 -0.69 -4.48
CA LEU A 117 7.04 -0.10 -4.33
C LEU A 117 5.99 -1.22 -4.45
N LEU A 118 5.28 -1.48 -3.36
CA LEU A 118 4.19 -2.45 -3.31
C LEU A 118 2.84 -1.73 -3.45
N ALA A 119 2.11 -2.01 -4.53
CA ALA A 119 0.75 -1.52 -4.72
C ALA A 119 -0.28 -2.49 -4.13
N VAL A 120 -1.26 -1.92 -3.43
CA VAL A 120 -2.48 -2.60 -2.99
C VAL A 120 -3.69 -1.80 -3.46
N GLY A 121 -4.74 -2.49 -3.82
CA GLY A 121 -5.89 -1.89 -4.49
C GLY A 121 -7.19 -1.96 -3.70
N ASN A 122 -8.25 -1.61 -4.38
CA ASN A 122 -9.62 -1.54 -3.89
C ASN A 122 -10.12 -2.85 -3.29
N GLU A 123 -10.91 -2.79 -2.22
CA GLU A 123 -11.42 -3.96 -1.49
C GLU A 123 -12.37 -4.84 -2.31
N LEU A 124 -12.98 -4.30 -3.36
CA LEU A 124 -13.94 -5.04 -4.22
C LEU A 124 -13.34 -5.39 -5.58
N ASN A 125 -12.60 -4.44 -6.18
CA ASN A 125 -12.12 -4.54 -7.56
C ASN A 125 -10.64 -4.94 -7.65
N GLY A 126 -9.94 -5.03 -6.50
CA GLY A 126 -8.50 -5.29 -6.46
C GLY A 126 -7.67 -4.13 -7.00
N VAL A 127 -6.49 -4.42 -7.50
CA VAL A 127 -5.63 -3.41 -8.14
C VAL A 127 -6.17 -3.04 -9.52
N SER A 128 -5.88 -1.80 -9.94
CA SER A 128 -6.34 -1.30 -11.23
C SER A 128 -5.76 -2.10 -12.41
N PHE A 129 -6.41 -1.99 -13.55
CA PHE A 129 -5.88 -2.55 -14.80
C PHE A 129 -4.51 -1.94 -15.14
N TRP A 130 -4.35 -0.63 -14.94
CA TRP A 130 -3.08 0.05 -15.19
C TRP A 130 -1.96 -0.50 -14.31
N THR A 131 -2.21 -0.68 -13.00
CA THR A 131 -1.23 -1.27 -12.08
C THR A 131 -0.81 -2.66 -12.53
N ARG A 132 -1.76 -3.54 -12.90
CA ARG A 132 -1.43 -4.89 -13.39
C ARG A 132 -0.57 -4.88 -14.64
N GLN A 133 -0.82 -3.95 -15.57
CA GLN A 133 -0.10 -3.86 -16.83
C GLN A 133 1.30 -3.25 -16.68
N ASN A 134 1.54 -2.45 -15.65
CA ASN A 134 2.78 -1.70 -15.47
C ASN A 134 3.63 -2.22 -14.31
N ALA A 135 3.12 -3.12 -13.47
CA ALA A 135 3.88 -3.77 -12.44
C ALA A 135 4.91 -4.75 -13.04
N HIS A 136 6.10 -4.80 -12.47
CA HIS A 136 7.15 -5.75 -12.86
C HIS A 136 6.80 -7.19 -12.44
N ALA A 137 5.96 -7.34 -11.40
CA ALA A 137 5.42 -8.62 -10.97
C ALA A 137 4.09 -8.41 -10.23
N ILE A 138 3.22 -9.41 -10.33
CA ILE A 138 2.01 -9.55 -9.53
C ILE A 138 2.32 -10.61 -8.47
N LEU A 139 2.16 -10.26 -7.20
CA LEU A 139 2.42 -11.15 -6.08
C LEU A 139 1.11 -11.63 -5.49
N GLU A 140 1.04 -12.88 -5.08
CA GLU A 140 -0.14 -13.42 -4.40
C GLU A 140 0.20 -14.04 -3.05
N ILE A 141 -0.78 -14.02 -2.16
CA ILE A 141 -0.79 -14.78 -0.91
C ILE A 141 -1.64 -16.03 -1.14
N ALA A 142 -1.04 -17.20 -1.08
CA ALA A 142 -1.77 -18.46 -1.24
C ALA A 142 -2.89 -18.58 -0.21
N GLN A 143 -4.09 -18.93 -0.67
CA GLN A 143 -5.26 -19.13 0.17
C GLN A 143 -5.74 -20.58 0.05
N PHE A 144 -5.99 -21.22 1.19
CA PHE A 144 -6.35 -22.65 1.26
C PHE A 144 -7.78 -22.86 1.75
N GLY A 145 -8.50 -21.78 2.02
CA GLY A 145 -9.87 -21.80 2.52
C GLY A 145 -10.93 -21.62 1.42
N LYS A 146 -12.17 -21.42 1.85
CA LYS A 146 -13.32 -21.20 0.95
C LYS A 146 -13.56 -19.72 0.60
N LYS A 147 -12.89 -18.80 1.29
CA LYS A 147 -13.03 -17.37 1.00
C LYS A 147 -12.19 -16.97 -0.19
N GLU A 148 -12.76 -16.07 -1.00
CA GLU A 148 -12.19 -15.64 -2.29
C GLU A 148 -11.05 -14.64 -2.11
N SER A 149 -11.02 -13.90 -0.98
CA SER A 149 -9.99 -12.88 -0.73
C SER A 149 -9.79 -12.60 0.76
N LEU A 150 -8.62 -12.09 1.10
CA LEU A 150 -8.31 -11.49 2.40
C LEU A 150 -8.75 -10.03 2.43
N ASN A 151 -9.00 -9.52 3.63
CA ASN A 151 -9.08 -8.07 3.83
C ASN A 151 -7.76 -7.41 3.41
N VAL A 152 -7.84 -6.26 2.71
CA VAL A 152 -6.66 -5.60 2.13
C VAL A 152 -5.61 -5.22 3.19
N SER A 153 -6.02 -4.81 4.40
CA SER A 153 -5.06 -4.49 5.46
C SER A 153 -4.34 -5.72 6.00
N ASN A 154 -5.04 -6.85 6.10
CA ASN A 154 -4.43 -8.13 6.49
C ASN A 154 -3.48 -8.64 5.41
N ALA A 155 -3.90 -8.58 4.15
CA ALA A 155 -3.06 -8.97 3.02
C ALA A 155 -1.78 -8.11 2.97
N THR A 156 -1.90 -6.80 3.16
CA THR A 156 -0.75 -5.89 3.20
C THR A 156 0.20 -6.24 4.34
N ALA A 157 -0.30 -6.53 5.54
CA ALA A 157 0.54 -6.89 6.69
C ALA A 157 1.32 -8.20 6.44
N ILE A 158 0.65 -9.21 5.87
CA ILE A 158 1.30 -10.49 5.49
C ILE A 158 2.36 -10.26 4.42
N ALA A 159 2.05 -9.43 3.42
CA ALA A 159 2.99 -9.11 2.34
C ALA A 159 4.23 -8.37 2.87
N LEU A 160 4.04 -7.38 3.73
CA LEU A 160 5.14 -6.67 4.37
C LEU A 160 6.01 -7.62 5.20
N TYR A 161 5.40 -8.48 6.03
CA TYR A 161 6.13 -9.49 6.79
C TYR A 161 6.96 -10.41 5.90
N ALA A 162 6.35 -10.93 4.82
CA ALA A 162 7.05 -11.82 3.90
C ALA A 162 8.24 -11.11 3.22
N LEU A 163 8.01 -9.91 2.67
CA LEU A 163 9.02 -9.16 1.92
C LEU A 163 10.17 -8.66 2.80
N THR A 164 9.92 -8.28 4.06
CA THR A 164 10.98 -7.83 4.98
C THR A 164 11.82 -8.97 5.51
N ASN A 165 11.28 -10.19 5.62
CA ASN A 165 12.00 -11.36 6.16
C ASN A 165 12.72 -12.20 5.09
N MET A 166 12.52 -11.92 3.80
CA MET A 166 13.25 -12.63 2.72
C MET A 166 14.72 -12.20 2.61
N HIS A 167 15.09 -11.10 3.27
CA HIS A 167 16.45 -10.54 3.23
C HIS A 167 16.95 -10.24 4.66
N PRO A 168 17.22 -11.27 5.47
CA PRO A 168 17.77 -11.09 6.81
C PRO A 168 19.19 -10.50 6.83
#